data_234435d85c2eeda58d8820ec6f453ceb
#
_entry.id   234435d85c2eeda58d8820ec6f453ceb
#
_cell.length_a   1.000
_cell.length_b   1.000
_cell.length_c   1.000
_cell.angle_alpha   90.00
_cell.angle_beta   90.00
_cell.angle_gamma   90.00
#
_symmetry.space_group_name_H-M   'P 1'
#
loop_
_entity.id
_entity.type
_entity.pdbx_description
1 polymer ?
#
loop_
_entity_poly.entity_id
_entity_poly.type
_entity_poly.pdbx_seq_one_letter_code
_entity_poly.pdbx_strand_id
1 'polypeptide(L)'
;MADRLCYGSSFTWSHVYCMAVENLMGLEVPERAKWIRAMSDELQRIGNHLMLLAAIGPDLGNLTIFLYAIREREMFLDLFQSLCGARMTYNYCRIGGVRNAAPPNWERDVLRTLDYFEKRIDEYEDLVDRNKVFRMRMEGLAPMSGKDAINLGITGPVLRASGVKYDVRHNDPYEIYDEVDWHMCTADE
;
A
#
# COMPACT_ATOMS: atom_id res chain seq x y z
N MET A 1 -0.93 -10.81 16.97
CA MET A 1 -0.63 -12.01 16.12
C MET A 1 -0.84 -11.69 14.66
N ALA A 2 -1.95 -11.08 14.25
CA ALA A 2 -2.21 -10.69 12.86
C ALA A 2 -1.12 -9.80 12.24
N ASP A 3 -0.56 -8.84 12.97
CA ASP A 3 0.55 -7.98 12.54
C ASP A 3 1.79 -8.72 12.03
N ARG A 4 1.93 -10.01 12.35
CA ARG A 4 3.12 -10.80 12.03
C ARG A 4 2.91 -11.79 10.88
N LEU A 5 1.76 -11.74 10.24
CA LEU A 5 1.50 -12.53 9.03
C LEU A 5 2.35 -12.04 7.86
N CYS A 6 2.53 -10.72 7.74
CA CYS A 6 3.42 -10.09 6.77
C CYS A 6 3.99 -8.79 7.35
N TYR A 7 5.30 -8.70 7.50
CA TYR A 7 5.92 -7.49 8.07
C TYR A 7 5.82 -6.26 7.14
N GLY A 8 5.72 -6.46 5.84
CA GLY A 8 5.55 -5.39 4.85
C GLY A 8 4.15 -4.76 4.89
N SER A 9 3.12 -5.52 5.31
CA SER A 9 1.72 -5.08 5.35
C SER A 9 1.06 -5.34 6.70
N SER A 10 1.81 -5.20 7.79
CA SER A 10 1.36 -5.59 9.13
C SER A 10 0.14 -4.81 9.61
N PHE A 11 0.01 -3.55 9.22
CA PHE A 11 -1.19 -2.75 9.54
C PHE A 11 -2.43 -3.33 8.88
N THR A 12 -2.38 -3.54 7.56
CA THR A 12 -3.51 -4.07 6.77
C THR A 12 -3.97 -5.44 7.26
N TRP A 13 -3.04 -6.34 7.63
CA TRP A 13 -3.42 -7.64 8.19
C TRP A 13 -4.14 -7.53 9.53
N SER A 14 -3.71 -6.61 10.39
CA SER A 14 -4.42 -6.33 11.65
C SER A 14 -5.79 -5.73 11.39
N HIS A 15 -5.89 -4.85 10.41
CA HIS A 15 -7.14 -4.21 10.02
C HIS A 15 -8.13 -5.24 9.48
N VAL A 16 -7.73 -6.06 8.51
CA VAL A 16 -8.58 -7.13 7.95
C VAL A 16 -9.08 -8.08 9.06
N TYR A 17 -8.22 -8.45 10.00
CA TYR A 17 -8.63 -9.27 11.14
C TYR A 17 -9.70 -8.58 12.00
N CYS A 18 -9.52 -7.30 12.33
CA CYS A 18 -10.50 -6.54 13.10
C CYS A 18 -11.83 -6.44 12.36
N MET A 19 -11.82 -6.11 11.06
CA MET A 19 -13.01 -6.04 10.21
C MET A 19 -13.77 -7.38 10.17
N ALA A 20 -13.06 -8.49 10.03
CA ALA A 20 -13.69 -9.82 10.01
C ALA A 20 -14.43 -10.12 11.33
N VAL A 21 -13.83 -9.77 12.47
CA VAL A 21 -14.46 -9.93 13.77
C VAL A 21 -15.63 -8.96 13.97
N GLU A 22 -15.47 -7.71 13.57
CA GLU A 22 -16.52 -6.67 13.63
C GLU A 22 -17.75 -7.09 12.81
N ASN A 23 -17.56 -7.59 11.60
CA ASN A 23 -18.64 -8.11 10.75
C ASN A 23 -19.36 -9.30 11.40
N LEU A 24 -18.61 -10.24 11.99
CA LEU A 24 -19.19 -11.37 12.69
C LEU A 24 -20.01 -10.98 13.93
N MET A 25 -19.60 -9.91 14.61
CA MET A 25 -20.25 -9.40 15.83
C MET A 25 -21.33 -8.37 15.53
N GLY A 26 -21.43 -7.87 14.30
CA GLY A 26 -22.33 -6.78 13.95
C GLY A 26 -21.96 -5.46 14.65
N LEU A 27 -20.67 -5.21 14.87
CA LEU A 27 -20.18 -4.01 15.55
C LEU A 27 -20.03 -2.86 14.55
N GLU A 28 -20.56 -1.70 14.90
CA GLU A 28 -20.31 -0.46 14.17
C GLU A 28 -19.03 0.21 14.65
N VAL A 29 -18.17 0.58 13.71
CA VAL A 29 -16.92 1.31 13.98
C VAL A 29 -17.18 2.80 13.86
N PRO A 30 -16.69 3.65 14.80
CA PRO A 30 -16.82 5.11 14.70
C PRO A 30 -16.19 5.64 13.40
N GLU A 31 -16.87 6.59 12.76
CA GLU A 31 -16.45 7.17 11.47
C GLU A 31 -14.99 7.66 11.49
N ARG A 32 -14.60 8.42 12.52
CA ARG A 32 -13.21 8.86 12.66
C ARG A 32 -12.19 7.71 12.67
N ALA A 33 -12.54 6.56 13.24
CA ALA A 33 -11.66 5.40 13.26
C ALA A 33 -11.54 4.78 11.87
N LYS A 34 -12.63 4.74 11.09
CA LYS A 34 -12.63 4.29 9.70
C LYS A 34 -11.69 5.14 8.84
N TRP A 35 -11.76 6.46 8.97
CA TRP A 35 -10.86 7.38 8.25
C TRP A 35 -9.39 7.17 8.61
N ILE A 36 -9.06 7.04 9.90
CA ILE A 36 -7.67 6.79 10.33
C ILE A 36 -7.18 5.44 9.83
N ARG A 37 -8.01 4.40 9.85
CA ARG A 37 -7.67 3.08 9.34
C ARG A 37 -7.39 3.11 7.84
N ALA A 38 -8.29 3.66 7.04
CA ALA A 38 -8.12 3.74 5.60
C ALA A 38 -6.90 4.56 5.19
N MET A 39 -6.68 5.73 5.81
CA MET A 39 -5.48 6.54 5.59
C MET A 39 -4.20 5.76 5.94
N SER A 40 -4.20 5.05 7.05
CA SER A 40 -3.04 4.25 7.46
C SER A 40 -2.81 3.06 6.52
N ASP A 41 -3.85 2.43 5.98
CA ASP A 41 -3.71 1.38 4.97
C ASP A 41 -3.05 1.90 3.69
N GLU A 42 -3.42 3.09 3.22
CA GLU A 42 -2.80 3.68 2.02
C GLU A 42 -1.35 4.10 2.28
N LEU A 43 -1.03 4.67 3.44
CA LEU A 43 0.37 4.94 3.83
C LEU A 43 1.19 3.64 3.91
N GLN A 44 0.61 2.58 4.48
CA GLN A 44 1.24 1.26 4.50
C GLN A 44 1.44 0.69 3.10
N ARG A 45 0.47 0.88 2.21
CA ARG A 45 0.56 0.45 0.81
C ARG A 45 1.73 1.12 0.08
N ILE A 46 1.88 2.44 0.23
CA ILE A 46 3.03 3.17 -0.33
C ILE A 46 4.35 2.60 0.23
N GLY A 47 4.46 2.45 1.55
CA GLY A 47 5.64 1.89 2.20
C GLY A 47 5.96 0.46 1.75
N ASN A 48 4.94 -0.34 1.41
CA ASN A 48 5.11 -1.70 0.91
C ASN A 48 5.53 -1.74 -0.57
N HIS A 49 4.98 -0.85 -1.40
CA HIS A 49 5.43 -0.69 -2.79
C HIS A 49 6.89 -0.23 -2.86
N LEU A 50 7.30 0.70 -1.99
CA LEU A 50 8.71 1.09 -1.86
C LEU A 50 9.59 -0.10 -1.45
N MET A 51 9.11 -0.97 -0.57
CA MET A 51 9.84 -2.19 -0.20
C MET A 51 9.97 -3.16 -1.37
N LEU A 52 8.94 -3.28 -2.23
CA LEU A 52 8.99 -4.06 -3.45
C LEU A 52 10.07 -3.53 -4.41
N LEU A 53 10.09 -2.21 -4.66
CA LEU A 53 11.11 -1.58 -5.50
C LEU A 53 12.52 -1.78 -4.92
N ALA A 54 12.66 -1.67 -3.59
CA ALA A 54 13.91 -1.94 -2.91
C ALA A 54 14.40 -3.40 -3.11
N ALA A 55 13.49 -4.36 -3.12
CA ALA A 55 13.84 -5.76 -3.33
C ALA A 55 14.22 -6.05 -4.79
N ILE A 56 13.43 -5.57 -5.75
CA ILE A 56 13.64 -5.82 -7.18
C ILE A 56 14.89 -5.09 -7.72
N GLY A 57 15.20 -3.90 -7.22
CA GLY A 57 16.30 -3.08 -7.71
C GLY A 57 17.63 -3.83 -7.79
N PRO A 58 18.15 -4.39 -6.68
CA PRO A 58 19.38 -5.16 -6.67
C PRO A 58 19.34 -6.39 -7.56
N ASP A 59 18.22 -7.13 -7.61
CA ASP A 59 18.04 -8.32 -8.44
C ASP A 59 18.19 -7.99 -9.94
N LEU A 60 17.77 -6.79 -10.32
CA LEU A 60 17.91 -6.27 -11.69
C LEU A 60 19.23 -5.52 -11.92
N GLY A 61 20.10 -5.44 -10.91
CA GLY A 61 21.41 -4.82 -10.99
C GLY A 61 21.42 -3.31 -10.75
N ASN A 62 20.36 -2.74 -10.15
CA ASN A 62 20.27 -1.34 -9.83
C ASN A 62 20.13 -1.09 -8.31
N LEU A 63 21.26 -0.98 -7.63
CA LEU A 63 21.30 -0.73 -6.18
C LEU A 63 20.77 0.68 -5.81
N THR A 64 20.78 1.63 -6.72
CA THR A 64 20.28 3.00 -6.46
C THR A 64 18.79 2.97 -6.13
N ILE A 65 18.00 2.14 -6.81
CA ILE A 65 16.57 1.96 -6.53
C ILE A 65 16.37 1.50 -5.08
N PHE A 66 17.17 0.54 -4.61
CA PHE A 66 17.11 0.08 -3.21
C PHE A 66 17.35 1.23 -2.23
N LEU A 67 18.43 2.00 -2.42
CA LEU A 67 18.80 3.08 -1.50
C LEU A 67 17.73 4.17 -1.44
N TYR A 68 17.17 4.56 -2.59
CA TYR A 68 16.14 5.58 -2.66
C TYR A 68 14.84 5.08 -2.04
N ALA A 69 14.40 3.89 -2.40
CA ALA A 69 13.16 3.33 -1.89
C ALA A 69 13.18 3.16 -0.36
N ILE A 70 14.30 2.72 0.22
CA ILE A 70 14.44 2.64 1.68
C ILE A 70 14.45 4.04 2.31
N ARG A 71 15.10 5.04 1.70
CA ARG A 71 15.12 6.42 2.19
C ARG A 71 13.71 7.00 2.33
N GLU A 72 12.89 6.90 1.28
CA GLU A 72 11.51 7.40 1.34
C GLU A 72 10.64 6.55 2.26
N ARG A 73 10.83 5.24 2.27
CA ARG A 73 10.09 4.34 3.16
C ARG A 73 10.28 4.70 4.64
N GLU A 74 11.47 5.13 5.04
CA GLU A 74 11.74 5.58 6.41
C GLU A 74 10.80 6.72 6.84
N MET A 75 10.48 7.65 5.96
CA MET A 75 9.55 8.75 6.26
C MET A 75 8.14 8.25 6.61
N PHE A 76 7.65 7.23 5.89
CA PHE A 76 6.36 6.60 6.21
C PHE A 76 6.41 5.81 7.52
N LEU A 77 7.52 5.15 7.82
CA LEU A 77 7.71 4.47 9.10
C LEU A 77 7.73 5.44 10.29
N ASP A 78 8.28 6.64 10.10
CA ASP A 78 8.27 7.69 11.13
C ASP A 78 6.85 8.20 11.40
N LEU A 79 6.00 8.30 10.37
CA LEU A 79 4.57 8.60 10.56
C LEU A 79 3.88 7.53 11.39
N PHE A 80 4.14 6.24 11.13
CA PHE A 80 3.61 5.15 11.95
C PHE A 80 4.16 5.16 13.36
N GLN A 81 5.44 5.44 13.53
CA GLN A 81 6.04 5.56 14.85
C GLN A 81 5.39 6.68 15.67
N SER A 82 5.09 7.81 15.05
CA SER A 82 4.37 8.90 15.72
C SER A 82 2.92 8.54 16.05
N LEU A 83 2.25 7.76 15.18
CA LEU A 83 0.86 7.35 15.35
C LEU A 83 0.68 6.29 16.45
N CYS A 84 1.53 5.28 16.45
CA CYS A 84 1.34 4.08 17.27
C CYS A 84 2.52 3.70 18.15
N GLY A 85 3.65 4.42 18.07
CA GLY A 85 4.87 4.14 18.86
C GLY A 85 5.72 3.00 18.29
N ALA A 86 5.37 2.44 17.14
CA ALA A 86 6.11 1.35 16.51
C ALA A 86 6.35 1.63 15.03
N ARG A 87 7.55 1.27 14.55
CA ARG A 87 7.93 1.41 13.13
C ARG A 87 7.43 0.25 12.26
N MET A 88 7.25 -0.91 12.87
CA MET A 88 6.74 -2.15 12.27
C MET A 88 5.91 -2.89 13.31
N THR A 89 4.99 -3.76 12.87
CA THR A 89 4.10 -4.51 13.77
C THR A 89 3.34 -3.58 14.73
N TYR A 90 2.54 -2.74 14.17
CA TYR A 90 1.96 -1.53 14.78
C TYR A 90 1.00 -1.80 15.94
N ASN A 91 0.26 -2.93 15.89
CA ASN A 91 -0.74 -3.28 16.88
C ASN A 91 -1.70 -2.10 17.20
N TYR A 92 -2.11 -1.40 16.15
CA TYR A 92 -2.88 -0.15 16.27
C TYR A 92 -4.37 -0.36 16.06
N CYS A 93 -4.79 -1.15 15.05
CA CYS A 93 -6.18 -1.53 14.88
C CYS A 93 -6.67 -2.37 16.05
N ARG A 94 -7.89 -2.08 16.50
CA ARG A 94 -8.59 -2.79 17.58
C ARG A 94 -10.01 -3.10 17.10
N ILE A 95 -10.57 -4.18 17.59
CA ILE A 95 -11.98 -4.49 17.36
C ILE A 95 -12.81 -3.33 17.91
N GLY A 96 -13.62 -2.71 17.03
CA GLY A 96 -14.42 -1.53 17.32
C GLY A 96 -13.71 -0.18 17.11
N GLY A 97 -12.49 -0.15 16.56
CA GLY A 97 -11.80 1.11 16.25
C GLY A 97 -10.27 1.04 16.22
N VAL A 98 -9.61 2.02 16.82
CA VAL A 98 -8.15 2.17 16.89
C VAL A 98 -7.70 2.35 18.34
N ARG A 99 -6.45 1.99 18.63
CA ARG A 99 -5.89 2.01 20.00
C ARG A 99 -5.85 3.41 20.61
N ASN A 100 -5.41 4.40 19.85
CA ASN A 100 -5.25 5.78 20.28
C ASN A 100 -5.73 6.74 19.18
N ALA A 101 -6.12 7.95 19.56
CA ALA A 101 -6.32 9.02 18.57
C ALA A 101 -4.98 9.38 17.90
N ALA A 102 -5.06 9.87 16.67
CA ALA A 102 -3.90 10.43 15.99
C ALA A 102 -3.33 11.61 16.80
N PRO A 103 -1.98 11.74 16.91
CA PRO A 103 -1.39 12.86 17.62
C PRO A 103 -1.71 14.20 16.99
N PRO A 104 -1.65 15.30 17.76
CA PRO A 104 -1.82 16.64 17.19
C PRO A 104 -0.87 16.88 16.02
N ASN A 105 -1.38 17.47 14.93
CA ASN A 105 -0.65 17.76 13.69
C ASN A 105 -0.18 16.54 12.86
N TRP A 106 -0.56 15.31 13.22
CA TRP A 106 -0.16 14.13 12.44
C TRP A 106 -0.65 14.22 10.98
N GLU A 107 -1.87 14.69 10.75
CA GLU A 107 -2.42 14.92 9.41
C GLU A 107 -1.54 15.89 8.58
N ARG A 108 -1.05 16.96 9.20
CA ARG A 108 -0.12 17.90 8.55
C ARG A 108 1.20 17.23 8.19
N ASP A 109 1.72 16.37 9.07
CA ASP A 109 2.97 15.67 8.83
C ASP A 109 2.79 14.61 7.72
N VAL A 110 1.63 13.96 7.64
CA VAL A 110 1.25 13.09 6.51
C VAL A 110 1.25 13.88 5.20
N LEU A 111 0.52 14.99 5.12
CA LEU A 111 0.46 15.82 3.91
C LEU A 111 1.85 16.29 3.48
N ARG A 112 2.68 16.76 4.40
CA ARG A 112 4.05 17.17 4.11
C ARG A 112 4.90 16.02 3.55
N THR A 113 4.73 14.82 4.08
CA THR A 113 5.44 13.64 3.58
C THR A 113 4.97 13.26 2.18
N LEU A 114 3.67 13.33 1.91
CA LEU A 114 3.10 13.06 0.60
C LEU A 114 3.56 14.10 -0.44
N ASP A 115 3.53 15.39 -0.11
CA ASP A 115 4.01 16.48 -0.98
C ASP A 115 5.50 16.32 -1.35
N TYR A 116 6.31 15.81 -0.42
CA TYR A 116 7.70 15.48 -0.70
C TYR A 116 7.80 14.24 -1.61
N PHE A 117 7.07 13.18 -1.28
CA PHE A 117 7.15 11.91 -1.98
C PHE A 117 6.65 12.00 -3.43
N GLU A 118 5.58 12.75 -3.69
CA GLU A 118 5.05 12.96 -5.04
C GLU A 118 6.13 13.48 -5.99
N LYS A 119 6.97 14.42 -5.53
CA LYS A 119 8.09 14.96 -6.32
C LYS A 119 9.21 13.94 -6.57
N ARG A 120 9.23 12.84 -5.83
CA ARG A 120 10.22 11.75 -6.00
C ARG A 120 9.78 10.69 -6.98
N ILE A 121 8.50 10.65 -7.35
CA ILE A 121 7.97 9.65 -8.29
C ILE A 121 8.70 9.75 -9.64
N ASP A 122 8.95 10.95 -10.15
CA ASP A 122 9.70 11.16 -11.39
C ASP A 122 11.10 10.54 -11.35
N GLU A 123 11.78 10.58 -10.17
CA GLU A 123 13.09 9.95 -10.00
C GLU A 123 13.00 8.41 -10.11
N TYR A 124 11.92 7.82 -9.60
CA TYR A 124 11.69 6.37 -9.75
C TYR A 124 11.36 6.00 -11.19
N GLU A 125 10.56 6.78 -11.90
CA GLU A 125 10.31 6.58 -13.33
C GLU A 125 11.60 6.62 -14.14
N ASP A 126 12.51 7.57 -13.86
CA ASP A 126 13.81 7.65 -14.52
C ASP A 126 14.69 6.43 -14.21
N LEU A 127 14.66 5.92 -13.00
CA LEU A 127 15.47 4.78 -12.57
C LEU A 127 14.92 3.42 -13.05
N VAL A 128 13.62 3.30 -13.25
CA VAL A 128 12.90 2.07 -13.59
C VAL A 128 12.42 2.13 -15.04
N ASP A 129 11.40 2.92 -15.34
CA ASP A 129 10.67 2.87 -16.60
C ASP A 129 11.49 3.41 -17.77
N ARG A 130 12.32 4.43 -17.55
CA ARG A 130 13.21 5.01 -18.56
C ARG A 130 14.57 4.32 -18.64
N ASN A 131 14.86 3.39 -17.73
CA ASN A 131 16.12 2.67 -17.70
C ASN A 131 16.18 1.57 -18.76
N LYS A 132 17.07 1.74 -19.73
CA LYS A 132 17.21 0.78 -20.85
C LYS A 132 17.54 -0.65 -20.38
N VAL A 133 18.37 -0.81 -19.36
CA VAL A 133 18.75 -2.14 -18.85
C VAL A 133 17.57 -2.82 -18.18
N PHE A 134 16.80 -2.05 -17.40
CA PHE A 134 15.58 -2.54 -16.76
C PHE A 134 14.57 -3.01 -17.80
N ARG A 135 14.27 -2.16 -18.80
CA ARG A 135 13.36 -2.47 -19.89
C ARG A 135 13.78 -3.73 -20.66
N MET A 136 15.04 -3.81 -21.05
CA MET A 136 15.57 -4.98 -21.78
C MET A 136 15.44 -6.30 -20.99
N ARG A 137 15.39 -6.24 -19.67
CA ARG A 137 15.24 -7.42 -18.80
C ARG A 137 13.79 -7.78 -18.51
N MET A 138 12.88 -6.81 -18.56
CA MET A 138 11.49 -6.96 -18.09
C MET A 138 10.47 -6.96 -19.23
N GLU A 139 10.71 -6.20 -20.31
CA GLU A 139 9.75 -6.12 -21.42
C GLU A 139 9.56 -7.47 -22.10
N GLY A 140 8.31 -7.87 -22.28
CA GLY A 140 7.95 -9.13 -22.92
C GLY A 140 8.24 -10.40 -22.09
N LEU A 141 8.62 -10.24 -20.82
CA LEU A 141 8.86 -11.37 -19.93
C LEU A 141 7.53 -11.88 -19.34
N ALA A 142 7.21 -13.15 -19.62
CA ALA A 142 6.06 -13.86 -19.08
C ALA A 142 4.71 -13.06 -19.21
N PRO A 143 4.32 -12.64 -20.42
CA PRO A 143 3.05 -11.93 -20.62
C PRO A 143 1.88 -12.80 -20.19
N MET A 144 0.91 -12.20 -19.49
CA MET A 144 -0.28 -12.87 -19.00
C MET A 144 -1.53 -12.17 -19.54
N SER A 145 -2.42 -12.93 -20.19
CA SER A 145 -3.69 -12.36 -20.64
C SER A 145 -4.66 -12.14 -19.46
N GLY A 146 -5.50 -11.10 -19.55
CA GLY A 146 -6.53 -10.86 -18.53
C GLY A 146 -7.44 -12.06 -18.29
N LYS A 147 -7.74 -12.85 -19.35
CA LYS A 147 -8.52 -14.08 -19.24
C LYS A 147 -7.82 -15.15 -18.40
N ASP A 148 -6.52 -15.33 -18.60
CA ASP A 148 -5.75 -16.32 -17.84
C ASP A 148 -5.59 -15.86 -16.40
N ALA A 149 -5.36 -14.56 -16.17
CA ALA A 149 -5.30 -13.98 -14.84
C ALA A 149 -6.60 -14.22 -14.04
N ILE A 150 -7.77 -14.01 -14.66
CA ILE A 150 -9.08 -14.30 -14.05
C ILE A 150 -9.23 -15.81 -13.77
N ASN A 151 -8.90 -16.66 -14.73
CA ASN A 151 -9.02 -18.11 -14.57
C ASN A 151 -8.13 -18.67 -13.45
N LEU A 152 -6.98 -18.04 -13.21
CA LEU A 152 -6.06 -18.39 -12.12
C LEU A 152 -6.43 -17.75 -10.78
N GLY A 153 -7.48 -16.92 -10.72
CA GLY A 153 -7.90 -16.22 -9.51
C GLY A 153 -6.93 -15.12 -9.08
N ILE A 154 -6.15 -14.55 -10.01
CA ILE A 154 -5.23 -13.46 -9.73
C ILE A 154 -6.00 -12.18 -9.46
N THR A 155 -5.55 -11.40 -8.49
CA THR A 155 -6.12 -10.11 -8.09
C THR A 155 -5.02 -9.04 -7.97
N GLY A 156 -5.44 -7.81 -7.68
CA GLY A 156 -4.54 -6.70 -7.37
C GLY A 156 -3.74 -6.18 -8.57
N PRO A 157 -2.51 -5.69 -8.34
CA PRO A 157 -1.72 -5.03 -9.39
C PRO A 157 -1.47 -5.90 -10.63
N VAL A 158 -1.23 -7.19 -10.46
CA VAL A 158 -0.97 -8.12 -11.59
C VAL A 158 -2.21 -8.24 -12.48
N LEU A 159 -3.41 -8.35 -11.89
CA LEU A 159 -4.65 -8.40 -12.66
C LEU A 159 -4.90 -7.08 -13.42
N ARG A 160 -4.65 -5.94 -12.79
CA ARG A 160 -4.77 -4.63 -13.44
C ARG A 160 -3.72 -4.41 -14.52
N ALA A 161 -2.50 -4.90 -14.31
CA ALA A 161 -1.46 -4.90 -15.34
C ALA A 161 -1.81 -5.78 -16.56
N SER A 162 -2.68 -6.77 -16.40
CA SER A 162 -3.23 -7.59 -17.48
C SER A 162 -4.49 -6.97 -18.14
N GLY A 163 -4.75 -5.67 -17.95
CA GLY A 163 -5.84 -4.92 -18.58
C GLY A 163 -7.22 -5.11 -17.92
N VAL A 164 -7.32 -5.83 -16.80
CA VAL A 164 -8.60 -6.07 -16.12
C VAL A 164 -8.86 -5.01 -15.07
N LYS A 165 -9.89 -4.22 -15.25
CA LYS A 165 -10.32 -3.15 -14.34
C LYS A 165 -11.03 -3.73 -13.12
N TYR A 166 -10.25 -4.16 -12.12
CA TYR A 166 -10.77 -4.69 -10.87
C TYR A 166 -9.91 -4.26 -9.67
N ASP A 167 -10.55 -3.69 -8.67
CA ASP A 167 -9.98 -3.44 -7.36
C ASP A 167 -11.06 -3.62 -6.29
N VAL A 168 -10.76 -4.36 -5.23
CA VAL A 168 -11.72 -4.66 -4.16
C VAL A 168 -12.26 -3.39 -3.49
N ARG A 169 -11.43 -2.35 -3.37
CA ARG A 169 -11.84 -1.07 -2.80
C ARG A 169 -12.93 -0.36 -3.62
N HIS A 170 -13.03 -0.68 -4.91
CA HIS A 170 -14.02 -0.11 -5.82
C HIS A 170 -15.19 -1.07 -6.04
N ASN A 171 -14.93 -2.38 -6.17
CA ASN A 171 -15.93 -3.37 -6.53
C ASN A 171 -16.72 -3.92 -5.33
N ASP A 172 -16.10 -3.90 -4.13
CA ASP A 172 -16.69 -4.30 -2.84
C ASP A 172 -16.14 -3.38 -1.76
N PRO A 173 -16.56 -2.08 -1.77
CA PRO A 173 -15.98 -1.06 -0.92
C PRO A 173 -16.17 -1.36 0.55
N TYR A 174 -15.17 -1.03 1.33
CA TYR A 174 -15.16 -1.14 2.79
C TYR A 174 -14.66 0.16 3.42
N GLU A 175 -14.91 0.34 4.72
CA GLU A 175 -14.54 1.53 5.48
C GLU A 175 -15.11 2.81 4.83
N ILE A 176 -14.26 3.60 4.16
CA ILE A 176 -14.62 4.89 3.55
C ILE A 176 -14.39 4.91 2.03
N TYR A 177 -14.06 3.77 1.41
CA TYR A 177 -13.67 3.77 -0.01
C TYR A 177 -14.80 4.08 -0.98
N ASP A 178 -16.05 3.98 -0.55
CA ASP A 178 -17.24 4.44 -1.28
C ASP A 178 -17.49 5.95 -1.17
N GLU A 179 -16.86 6.62 -0.18
CA GLU A 179 -17.00 8.05 0.04
C GLU A 179 -15.88 8.88 -0.62
N VAL A 180 -14.81 8.22 -1.09
CA VAL A 180 -13.62 8.87 -1.65
C VAL A 180 -13.57 8.68 -3.16
N ASP A 181 -13.45 9.78 -3.90
CA ASP A 181 -13.16 9.74 -5.33
C ASP A 181 -11.68 9.46 -5.58
N TRP A 182 -11.37 8.33 -6.22
CA TRP A 182 -10.01 7.92 -6.55
C TRP A 182 -9.96 7.19 -7.87
N HIS A 183 -8.84 7.29 -8.58
CA HIS A 183 -8.64 6.68 -9.88
C HIS A 183 -8.01 5.29 -9.76
N MET A 184 -8.61 4.31 -10.44
CA MET A 184 -8.06 2.97 -10.57
C MET A 184 -7.17 2.89 -11.81
N CYS A 185 -5.86 2.74 -11.61
CA CYS A 185 -4.91 2.56 -12.71
C CYS A 185 -4.98 1.12 -13.24
N THR A 186 -5.06 0.99 -14.55
CA THR A 186 -4.94 -0.27 -15.29
C THR A 186 -3.95 -0.08 -16.42
N ALA A 187 -3.30 -1.17 -16.82
CA ALA A 187 -2.44 -1.20 -18.00
C ALA A 187 -2.90 -2.30 -18.94
N ASP A 188 -2.57 -2.18 -20.21
CA ASP A 188 -2.96 -3.17 -21.22
C ASP A 188 -1.99 -4.36 -21.27
N GLU A 189 -0.82 -4.27 -20.59
CA GLU A 189 0.18 -5.34 -20.47
C GLU A 189 1.01 -5.22 -19.17
#